data_2d7eeaa9cc8562624e2cabc51185fbde
#
_entry.id   2d7eeaa9cc8562624e2cabc51185fbde
#
_cell.length_a   1.000
_cell.length_b   1.000
_cell.length_c   1.000
_cell.angle_alpha   90.00
_cell.angle_beta   90.00
_cell.angle_gamma   90.00
#
_symmetry.space_group_name_H-M   'P 1'
#
loop_
_entity.id
_entity.type
_entity.pdbx_description
1 polymer ?
#
loop_
_entity_poly.entity_id
_entity_poly.type
_entity_poly.pdbx_seq_one_letter_code
_entity_poly.pdbx_strand_id
1 'polypeptide(L)'
;MVIWDPAPANKIPDEAYEYIDYFIPNQTEAQTLSGLEDVLNEKQAMEASKIFLDKGVKSVIITMAEQGGFGYNGIESYFIDIPDDIKVIDSVAAGDAFSGGLSLGISEGLEFKKLIIYGILSGCIAVQKPGATDSMPTIKEFTSLQVKSGK
;
A
#
# COMPACT_ATOMS: atom_id res chain seq x y z
N MET A 1 6.58 2.19 -16.34
CA MET A 1 6.11 1.70 -15.04
C MET A 1 4.95 2.54 -14.59
N VAL A 2 3.86 1.89 -14.18
CA VAL A 2 2.61 2.52 -13.72
C VAL A 2 2.33 2.06 -12.29
N ILE A 3 2.25 2.99 -11.37
CA ILE A 3 1.77 2.80 -10.01
C ILE A 3 0.38 3.42 -9.96
N TRP A 4 -0.63 2.66 -9.57
CA TRP A 4 -2.00 3.17 -9.51
C TRP A 4 -2.64 2.94 -8.15
N ASP A 5 -3.01 4.07 -7.53
CA ASP A 5 -3.84 4.16 -6.33
C ASP A 5 -5.27 4.52 -6.81
N PRO A 6 -6.27 3.61 -6.68
CA PRO A 6 -7.62 3.80 -7.25
C PRO A 6 -8.54 4.63 -6.36
N ALA A 7 -8.08 5.72 -5.81
CA ALA A 7 -8.83 6.60 -4.92
C ALA A 7 -9.52 7.75 -5.70
N PRO A 8 -10.87 7.83 -5.76
CA PRO A 8 -11.84 6.85 -5.30
C PRO A 8 -11.98 5.64 -6.24
N ALA A 9 -12.51 4.53 -5.71
CA ALA A 9 -12.70 3.27 -6.42
C ALA A 9 -13.67 3.39 -7.61
N ASN A 10 -13.19 3.83 -8.75
CA ASN A 10 -13.94 3.86 -9.99
C ASN A 10 -13.57 2.66 -10.88
N LYS A 11 -14.59 2.03 -11.46
CA LYS A 11 -14.36 0.95 -12.44
C LYS A 11 -13.68 1.52 -13.68
N ILE A 12 -12.64 0.84 -14.12
CA ILE A 12 -11.95 1.11 -15.38
C ILE A 12 -12.18 -0.06 -16.35
N PRO A 13 -11.97 0.12 -17.66
CA PRO A 13 -11.96 -0.99 -18.59
C PRO A 13 -10.98 -2.08 -18.19
N ASP A 14 -11.39 -3.36 -18.33
CA ASP A 14 -10.53 -4.48 -17.89
C ASP A 14 -9.18 -4.48 -18.63
N GLU A 15 -9.13 -3.99 -19.86
CA GLU A 15 -7.89 -3.87 -20.64
C GLU A 15 -6.89 -2.87 -20.04
N ALA A 16 -7.33 -1.97 -19.16
CA ALA A 16 -6.43 -1.02 -18.51
C ALA A 16 -5.58 -1.67 -17.40
N TYR A 17 -6.07 -2.76 -16.81
CA TYR A 17 -5.34 -3.44 -15.73
C TYR A 17 -3.99 -4.02 -16.19
N GLU A 18 -3.84 -4.44 -17.46
CA GLU A 18 -2.59 -5.00 -18.00
C GLU A 18 -1.42 -4.00 -18.04
N TYR A 19 -1.71 -2.70 -17.98
CA TYR A 19 -0.69 -1.64 -17.97
C TYR A 19 -0.21 -1.27 -16.56
N ILE A 20 -0.81 -1.86 -15.50
CA ILE A 20 -0.51 -1.52 -14.11
C ILE A 20 0.60 -2.43 -13.59
N ASP A 21 1.72 -1.83 -13.22
CA ASP A 21 2.83 -2.55 -12.59
C ASP A 21 2.59 -2.76 -11.08
N TYR A 22 2.09 -1.72 -10.39
CA TYR A 22 1.73 -1.78 -8.97
C TYR A 22 0.34 -1.18 -8.76
N PHE A 23 -0.58 -1.98 -8.26
CA PHE A 23 -1.94 -1.59 -7.92
C PHE A 23 -2.08 -1.52 -6.41
N ILE A 24 -2.47 -0.34 -5.87
CA ILE A 24 -2.42 -0.05 -4.43
C ILE A 24 -3.80 0.35 -3.91
N PRO A 25 -4.79 -0.52 -3.89
CA PRO A 25 -6.09 -0.23 -3.28
C PRO A 25 -6.01 -0.32 -1.76
N ASN A 26 -6.86 0.44 -1.07
CA ASN A 26 -7.21 0.12 0.31
C ASN A 26 -8.26 -1.02 0.36
N GLN A 27 -8.63 -1.47 1.58
CA GLN A 27 -9.61 -2.57 1.77
C GLN A 27 -10.94 -2.31 1.06
N THR A 28 -11.50 -1.12 1.19
CA THR A 28 -12.79 -0.73 0.58
C THR A 28 -12.70 -0.67 -0.94
N GLU A 29 -11.62 -0.17 -1.46
CA GLU A 29 -11.34 -0.11 -2.91
C GLU A 29 -11.11 -1.51 -3.48
N ALA A 30 -10.33 -2.34 -2.78
CA ALA A 30 -10.11 -3.72 -3.15
C ALA A 30 -11.42 -4.51 -3.18
N GLN A 31 -12.28 -4.35 -2.16
CA GLN A 31 -13.62 -4.92 -2.10
C GLN A 31 -14.47 -4.48 -3.31
N THR A 32 -14.56 -3.17 -3.54
CA THR A 32 -15.39 -2.59 -4.62
C THR A 32 -14.95 -3.05 -6.00
N LEU A 33 -13.64 -3.08 -6.27
CA LEU A 33 -13.09 -3.35 -7.59
C LEU A 33 -12.91 -4.85 -7.88
N SER A 34 -12.73 -5.68 -6.85
CA SER A 34 -12.70 -7.14 -6.98
C SER A 34 -14.10 -7.75 -7.07
N GLY A 35 -15.10 -7.08 -6.50
CA GLY A 35 -16.46 -7.60 -6.36
C GLY A 35 -16.63 -8.59 -5.22
N LEU A 36 -15.65 -8.74 -4.34
CA LEU A 36 -15.76 -9.53 -3.11
C LEU A 36 -16.67 -8.83 -2.11
N GLU A 37 -17.32 -9.60 -1.25
CA GLU A 37 -18.18 -9.06 -0.18
C GLU A 37 -17.35 -8.32 0.87
N ASP A 38 -16.18 -8.87 1.23
CA ASP A 38 -15.27 -8.32 2.24
C ASP A 38 -13.79 -8.49 1.86
N VAL A 39 -12.95 -7.53 2.31
CA VAL A 39 -11.48 -7.64 2.29
C VAL A 39 -10.95 -7.17 3.65
N LEU A 40 -11.10 -7.99 4.69
CA LEU A 40 -10.82 -7.64 6.09
C LEU A 40 -9.59 -8.34 6.69
N ASN A 41 -9.04 -9.34 6.01
CA ASN A 41 -7.92 -10.14 6.50
C ASN A 41 -7.02 -10.62 5.34
N GLU A 42 -5.88 -11.20 5.70
CA GLU A 42 -4.87 -11.67 4.75
C GLU A 42 -5.44 -12.64 3.71
N LYS A 43 -6.33 -13.57 4.10
CA LYS A 43 -6.91 -14.54 3.17
C LYS A 43 -7.76 -13.85 2.10
N GLN A 44 -8.60 -12.89 2.50
CA GLN A 44 -9.45 -12.13 1.58
C GLN A 44 -8.61 -11.16 0.74
N ALA A 45 -7.56 -10.56 1.30
CA ALA A 45 -6.60 -9.75 0.56
C ALA A 45 -5.87 -10.57 -0.53
N MET A 46 -5.49 -11.81 -0.23
CA MET A 46 -4.93 -12.73 -1.21
C MET A 46 -5.94 -13.05 -2.32
N GLU A 47 -7.20 -13.28 -1.97
CA GLU A 47 -8.26 -13.56 -2.95
C GLU A 47 -8.49 -12.37 -3.88
N ALA A 48 -8.62 -11.16 -3.33
CA ALA A 48 -8.72 -9.93 -4.11
C ALA A 48 -7.51 -9.73 -5.03
N SER A 49 -6.30 -9.96 -4.51
CA SER A 49 -5.07 -9.80 -5.28
C SER A 49 -5.01 -10.75 -6.48
N LYS A 50 -5.45 -12.00 -6.33
CA LYS A 50 -5.52 -12.96 -7.45
C LYS A 50 -6.46 -12.48 -8.55
N ILE A 51 -7.63 -11.94 -8.17
CA ILE A 51 -8.60 -11.38 -9.14
C ILE A 51 -7.94 -10.25 -9.96
N PHE A 52 -7.16 -9.37 -9.33
CA PHE A 52 -6.48 -8.30 -10.04
C PHE A 52 -5.30 -8.79 -10.90
N LEU A 53 -4.54 -9.79 -10.43
CA LEU A 53 -3.50 -10.41 -11.26
C LEU A 53 -4.11 -11.11 -12.49
N ASP A 54 -5.23 -11.79 -12.33
CA ASP A 54 -5.95 -12.43 -13.46
C ASP A 54 -6.45 -11.40 -14.50
N LYS A 55 -6.66 -10.15 -14.09
CA LYS A 55 -6.94 -9.02 -14.98
C LYS A 55 -5.69 -8.40 -15.63
N GLY A 56 -4.49 -8.85 -15.26
CA GLY A 56 -3.23 -8.41 -15.87
C GLY A 56 -2.35 -7.49 -15.03
N VAL A 57 -2.79 -7.10 -13.81
CA VAL A 57 -1.92 -6.37 -12.87
C VAL A 57 -0.70 -7.21 -12.51
N LYS A 58 0.50 -6.59 -12.45
CA LYS A 58 1.73 -7.34 -12.13
C LYS A 58 1.96 -7.53 -10.64
N SER A 59 1.59 -6.55 -9.82
CA SER A 59 1.74 -6.61 -8.37
C SER A 59 0.60 -5.85 -7.69
N VAL A 60 0.02 -6.43 -6.65
CA VAL A 60 -1.03 -5.82 -5.84
C VAL A 60 -0.52 -5.59 -4.43
N ILE A 61 -0.79 -4.42 -3.88
CA ILE A 61 -0.49 -4.11 -2.48
C ILE A 61 -1.74 -3.48 -1.87
N ILE A 62 -2.42 -4.20 -0.98
CA ILE A 62 -3.63 -3.73 -0.32
C ILE A 62 -3.24 -3.10 1.01
N THR A 63 -3.55 -1.80 1.18
CA THR A 63 -3.38 -1.12 2.46
C THR A 63 -4.53 -1.49 3.40
N MET A 64 -4.21 -1.88 4.63
CA MET A 64 -5.16 -2.45 5.59
C MET A 64 -5.25 -1.64 6.89
N ALA A 65 -5.13 -0.33 6.77
CA ALA A 65 -5.23 0.63 7.88
C ALA A 65 -4.30 0.24 9.06
N GLU A 66 -4.86 0.13 10.27
CA GLU A 66 -4.13 -0.24 11.49
C GLU A 66 -3.56 -1.68 11.47
N GLN A 67 -3.99 -2.52 10.56
CA GLN A 67 -3.44 -3.87 10.39
C GLN A 67 -2.12 -3.87 9.58
N GLY A 68 -1.83 -2.80 8.83
CA GLY A 68 -0.63 -2.71 8.00
C GLY A 68 -0.92 -2.84 6.50
N GLY A 69 -0.31 -3.81 5.83
CA GLY A 69 -0.52 -4.02 4.40
C GLY A 69 -0.20 -5.42 3.93
N PHE A 70 -0.92 -5.85 2.91
CA PHE A 70 -0.73 -7.13 2.24
C PHE A 70 -0.24 -6.90 0.81
N GLY A 71 0.79 -7.62 0.38
CA GLY A 71 1.28 -7.58 -0.99
C GLY A 71 1.39 -8.95 -1.62
N TYR A 72 1.06 -9.03 -2.92
CA TYR A 72 1.20 -10.24 -3.74
C TYR A 72 1.59 -9.88 -5.18
N ASN A 73 2.62 -10.55 -5.72
CA ASN A 73 3.12 -10.33 -7.09
C ASN A 73 3.04 -11.58 -7.99
N GLY A 74 2.25 -12.58 -7.58
CA GLY A 74 2.12 -13.84 -8.32
C GLY A 74 3.17 -14.89 -7.96
N ILE A 75 4.26 -14.52 -7.30
CA ILE A 75 5.37 -15.40 -6.88
C ILE A 75 5.44 -15.47 -5.35
N GLU A 76 5.41 -14.32 -4.71
CA GLU A 76 5.56 -14.19 -3.26
C GLU A 76 4.48 -13.28 -2.68
N SER A 77 4.11 -13.52 -1.43
CA SER A 77 3.16 -12.70 -0.68
C SER A 77 3.71 -12.36 0.69
N TYR A 78 3.34 -11.19 1.18
CA TYR A 78 3.75 -10.70 2.49
C TYR A 78 2.60 -9.94 3.14
N PHE A 79 2.32 -10.28 4.40
CA PHE A 79 1.58 -9.42 5.31
C PHE A 79 2.58 -8.70 6.20
N ILE A 80 2.52 -7.39 6.24
CA ILE A 80 3.43 -6.55 7.02
C ILE A 80 2.62 -5.70 7.98
N ASP A 81 2.81 -5.95 9.27
CA ASP A 81 2.18 -5.17 10.33
C ASP A 81 2.77 -3.76 10.41
N ILE A 82 1.98 -2.80 10.93
CA ILE A 82 2.52 -1.49 11.30
C ILE A 82 3.48 -1.64 12.49
N PRO A 83 4.44 -0.71 12.66
CA PRO A 83 5.23 -0.65 13.89
C PRO A 83 4.35 -0.39 15.11
N ASP A 84 4.79 -0.91 16.28
CA ASP A 84 4.17 -0.58 17.56
C ASP A 84 4.27 0.94 17.84
N ASP A 85 3.39 1.44 18.72
CA ASP A 85 3.39 2.83 19.21
C ASP A 85 3.09 3.92 18.16
N ILE A 86 2.45 3.59 17.05
CA ILE A 86 1.97 4.59 16.08
C ILE A 86 0.74 5.30 16.63
N LYS A 87 0.88 6.60 16.89
CA LYS A 87 -0.22 7.44 17.34
C LYS A 87 -0.89 8.13 16.16
N VAL A 88 -2.07 7.68 15.79
CA VAL A 88 -2.87 8.29 14.72
C VAL A 88 -3.45 9.62 15.21
N ILE A 89 -3.09 10.71 14.51
CA ILE A 89 -3.63 12.06 14.70
C ILE A 89 -4.59 12.40 13.56
N ASP A 90 -4.18 12.11 12.32
CA ASP A 90 -4.95 12.39 11.11
C ASP A 90 -4.61 11.35 10.05
N SER A 91 -5.61 10.75 9.43
CA SER A 91 -5.40 9.74 8.36
C SER A 91 -5.37 10.35 6.95
N VAL A 92 -5.57 11.64 6.83
CA VAL A 92 -5.48 12.34 5.54
C VAL A 92 -4.11 12.13 4.92
N ALA A 93 -4.09 11.84 3.61
CA ALA A 93 -2.89 11.60 2.82
C ALA A 93 -2.00 10.41 3.26
N ALA A 94 -2.49 9.50 4.11
CA ALA A 94 -1.75 8.28 4.46
C ALA A 94 -1.47 7.40 3.23
N GLY A 95 -2.44 7.26 2.31
CA GLY A 95 -2.29 6.56 1.03
C GLY A 95 -1.27 7.23 0.11
N ASP A 96 -1.32 8.56 0.01
CA ASP A 96 -0.35 9.34 -0.78
C ASP A 96 1.07 9.15 -0.25
N ALA A 97 1.24 9.19 1.07
CA ALA A 97 2.54 8.94 1.72
C ALA A 97 3.02 7.50 1.50
N PHE A 98 2.09 6.51 1.57
CA PHE A 98 2.38 5.12 1.25
C PHE A 98 2.91 4.99 -0.19
N SER A 99 2.19 5.56 -1.16
CA SER A 99 2.56 5.54 -2.58
C SER A 99 3.89 6.24 -2.83
N GLY A 100 4.18 7.31 -2.09
CA GLY A 100 5.47 8.00 -2.09
C GLY A 100 6.62 7.11 -1.59
N GLY A 101 6.42 6.44 -0.44
CA GLY A 101 7.40 5.50 0.12
C GLY A 101 7.67 4.30 -0.77
N LEU A 102 6.61 3.72 -1.35
CA LEU A 102 6.73 2.65 -2.34
C LEU A 102 7.56 3.11 -3.54
N SER A 103 7.26 4.30 -4.08
CA SER A 103 7.97 4.88 -5.23
C SER A 103 9.46 5.10 -4.93
N LEU A 104 9.80 5.54 -3.72
CA LEU A 104 11.19 5.63 -3.26
C LEU A 104 11.87 4.27 -3.29
N GLY A 105 11.27 3.25 -2.68
CA GLY A 105 11.82 1.90 -2.67
C GLY A 105 12.04 1.34 -4.09
N ILE A 106 11.09 1.58 -4.99
CA ILE A 106 11.22 1.19 -6.40
C ILE A 106 12.41 1.91 -7.06
N SER A 107 12.60 3.19 -6.81
CA SER A 107 13.71 3.97 -7.37
C SER A 107 15.09 3.49 -6.88
N GLU A 108 15.12 2.89 -5.68
CA GLU A 108 16.31 2.28 -5.08
C GLU A 108 16.52 0.82 -5.52
N GLY A 109 15.60 0.24 -6.30
CA GLY A 109 15.67 -1.14 -6.77
C GLY A 109 15.48 -2.18 -5.68
N LEU A 110 14.69 -1.88 -4.66
CA LEU A 110 14.48 -2.77 -3.53
C LEU A 110 13.60 -3.98 -3.89
N GLU A 111 13.78 -5.08 -3.17
CA GLU A 111 12.95 -6.28 -3.25
C GLU A 111 11.50 -6.01 -2.82
N PHE A 112 10.55 -6.77 -3.35
CA PHE A 112 9.11 -6.57 -3.18
C PHE A 112 8.67 -6.40 -1.72
N LYS A 113 9.17 -7.24 -0.81
CA LYS A 113 8.89 -7.10 0.63
C LYS A 113 9.28 -5.73 1.17
N LYS A 114 10.44 -5.21 0.78
CA LYS A 114 10.93 -3.90 1.23
C LYS A 114 10.12 -2.75 0.66
N LEU A 115 9.57 -2.90 -0.55
CA LEU A 115 8.67 -1.91 -1.13
C LEU A 115 7.44 -1.70 -0.25
N ILE A 116 6.82 -2.80 0.22
CA ILE A 116 5.66 -2.76 1.11
C ILE A 116 6.03 -2.08 2.43
N ILE A 117 7.19 -2.44 3.01
CA ILE A 117 7.69 -1.83 4.26
C ILE A 117 7.88 -0.33 4.08
N TYR A 118 8.46 0.14 2.98
CA TYR A 118 8.69 1.56 2.70
C TYR A 118 7.37 2.33 2.60
N GLY A 119 6.37 1.75 1.93
CA GLY A 119 5.01 2.31 1.90
C GLY A 119 4.40 2.43 3.30
N ILE A 120 4.40 1.34 4.08
CA ILE A 120 3.84 1.30 5.44
C ILE A 120 4.52 2.33 6.35
N LEU A 121 5.85 2.37 6.40
CA LEU A 121 6.57 3.32 7.25
C LEU A 121 6.24 4.77 6.88
N SER A 122 6.13 5.07 5.59
CA SER A 122 5.76 6.42 5.12
C SER A 122 4.34 6.79 5.53
N GLY A 123 3.36 5.89 5.35
CA GLY A 123 2.00 6.08 5.85
C GLY A 123 1.95 6.27 7.36
N CYS A 124 2.70 5.46 8.12
CA CYS A 124 2.80 5.57 9.58
C CYS A 124 3.37 6.92 10.04
N ILE A 125 4.29 7.53 9.31
CA ILE A 125 4.81 8.87 9.63
C ILE A 125 3.72 9.91 9.36
N ALA A 126 3.05 9.81 8.22
CA ALA A 126 2.02 10.78 7.83
C ALA A 126 0.87 10.83 8.84
N VAL A 127 0.34 9.69 9.28
CA VAL A 127 -0.81 9.65 10.22
C VAL A 127 -0.51 10.25 11.60
N GLN A 128 0.74 10.50 11.94
CA GLN A 128 1.16 11.10 13.22
C GLN A 128 1.20 12.63 13.19
N LYS A 129 0.80 13.25 12.07
CA LYS A 129 0.79 14.69 11.88
C LYS A 129 -0.55 15.13 11.27
N PRO A 130 -1.04 16.33 11.57
CA PRO A 130 -2.25 16.85 10.94
C PRO A 130 -1.97 17.35 9.51
N GLY A 131 -2.99 17.26 8.67
CA GLY A 131 -2.97 17.81 7.30
C GLY A 131 -2.37 16.89 6.25
N ALA A 132 -2.44 17.29 4.98
CA ALA A 132 -1.99 16.49 3.85
C ALA A 132 -0.52 16.73 3.52
N THR A 133 -0.18 17.87 2.92
CA THR A 133 1.19 18.16 2.47
C THR A 133 2.17 18.26 3.66
N ASP A 134 1.74 18.85 4.76
CA ASP A 134 2.57 19.04 5.96
C ASP A 134 2.83 17.75 6.73
N SER A 135 2.02 16.71 6.50
CA SER A 135 2.20 15.39 7.11
C SER A 135 3.19 14.50 6.37
N MET A 136 3.54 14.81 5.12
CA MET A 136 4.44 14.00 4.31
C MET A 136 5.77 13.72 5.03
N PRO A 137 6.26 12.47 4.97
CA PRO A 137 7.51 12.08 5.61
C PRO A 137 8.72 12.78 4.98
N THR A 138 9.62 13.26 5.83
CA THR A 138 10.97 13.63 5.40
C THR A 138 11.89 12.41 5.43
N ILE A 139 12.97 12.43 4.66
CA ILE A 139 14.00 11.37 4.67
C ILE A 139 14.53 11.10 6.08
N LYS A 140 14.70 12.15 6.89
CA LYS A 140 15.19 12.04 8.27
C LYS A 140 14.19 11.28 9.17
N GLU A 141 12.92 11.59 9.08
CA GLU A 141 11.84 10.89 9.83
C GLU A 141 11.74 9.45 9.41
N PHE A 142 11.75 9.19 8.10
CA PHE A 142 11.71 7.86 7.53
C PHE A 142 12.86 6.98 8.05
N THR A 143 14.10 7.44 7.95
CA THR A 143 15.28 6.71 8.43
C THR A 143 15.20 6.46 9.94
N SER A 144 14.71 7.44 10.71
CA SER A 144 14.56 7.31 12.17
C SER A 144 13.54 6.22 12.56
N LEU A 145 12.42 6.13 11.85
CA LEU A 145 11.40 5.11 12.10
C LEU A 145 11.87 3.72 11.64
N GLN A 146 12.55 3.64 10.50
CA GLN A 146 13.13 2.40 9.97
C GLN A 146 14.11 1.76 10.99
N VAL A 147 14.99 2.56 11.58
CA VAL A 147 15.93 2.09 12.62
C VAL A 147 15.19 1.58 13.87
N LYS A 148 14.16 2.30 14.34
CA LYS A 148 13.38 1.91 15.52
C LYS A 148 12.57 0.64 15.33
N SER A 149 11.98 0.46 14.15
CA SER A 149 11.14 -0.70 13.84
C SER A 149 11.94 -1.95 13.46
N GLY A 150 13.25 -1.84 13.24
CA GLY A 150 14.09 -2.95 12.77
C GLY A 150 13.76 -3.43 11.35
N LYS A 151 13.08 -2.61 10.57
CA LYS A 151 12.58 -2.92 9.21
C LYS A 151 13.40 -2.25 8.12
#